data_9ce5e015eb5b513bbe6fd3f480055fa7
#
_entry.id   9ce5e015eb5b513bbe6fd3f480055fa7
#
_cell.length_a   1.000
_cell.length_b   1.000
_cell.length_c   1.000
_cell.angle_alpha   90.00
_cell.angle_beta   90.00
_cell.angle_gamma   90.00
#
_symmetry.space_group_name_H-M   'P 1'
#
loop_
_entity.id
_entity.type
_entity.pdbx_description
1 polymer ?
#
loop_
_entity_poly.entity_id
_entity_poly.type
_entity_poly.pdbx_seq_one_letter_code
_entity_poly.pdbx_strand_id
1 'polypeptide(L)'
;MAQLRQDQPVGINTHSPLQIGNQLGVAGDAPSTAGVSRPVSIDPTARERLLEPFPRITGSMVATVVIAGLAYAWGLAGTRANPMELVEGIPNIGRFIVRLFPPAWDWTKVALATPAFTLPFGVVVPPIGAVGETISAPTVLFALLETIQMAIIGTSIAAVMAIPFGLLAARNITPHRYVYMATRLLMNANRAIPELIFALIFVSAVGLGPFAGVLALGIGEIGMMAKLYAEAIESIDPKQVQAVTATGATRLQTFVFGVIPQALPLVASYCLLMFERNVRSATILGLVGAGGVGFVLSKYMALFQYSKLMGALVLIITAVTLIDRASDYLRRRLI
;
A
#
# COMPACT_ATOMS: atom_id res chain seq x y z
N MET A 1 14.59 45.05 39.45
CA MET A 1 14.60 44.04 40.53
C MET A 1 15.07 42.75 39.99
N ALA A 2 16.23 42.32 40.42
CA ALA A 2 16.97 41.15 40.00
C ALA A 2 16.40 39.87 40.64
N GLN A 3 16.41 38.76 39.92
CA GLN A 3 16.73 37.45 40.53
C GLN A 3 17.34 36.53 39.49
N LEU A 4 18.61 36.32 39.64
CA LEU A 4 19.49 35.29 39.15
C LEU A 4 18.95 33.91 39.49
N ARG A 5 18.91 32.97 38.52
CA ARG A 5 18.86 31.57 38.79
C ARG A 5 20.10 30.90 38.23
N GLN A 6 20.78 30.30 39.16
CA GLN A 6 22.07 29.64 39.09
C GLN A 6 22.12 28.50 38.04
N ASP A 7 23.23 28.53 37.32
CA ASP A 7 23.77 27.44 36.50
C ASP A 7 24.14 26.24 37.38
N GLN A 8 23.72 25.05 36.98
CA GLN A 8 24.34 23.80 37.41
C GLN A 8 25.15 23.20 36.27
N PRO A 9 26.39 22.79 36.48
CA PRO A 9 27.23 22.24 35.45
C PRO A 9 26.90 20.77 35.15
N VAL A 10 26.76 20.48 33.86
CA VAL A 10 26.68 19.15 33.30
C VAL A 10 28.03 18.45 33.47
N GLY A 11 28.08 17.37 34.23
CA GLY A 11 29.25 16.52 34.39
C GLY A 11 29.62 15.78 33.10
N ILE A 12 30.76 16.14 32.54
CA ILE A 12 31.40 15.46 31.42
C ILE A 12 32.13 14.23 31.97
N ASN A 13 31.64 13.03 31.66
CA ASN A 13 32.38 11.80 31.89
C ASN A 13 33.42 11.60 30.80
N THR A 14 34.66 11.96 31.10
CA THR A 14 35.83 11.63 30.29
C THR A 14 36.27 10.21 30.57
N HIS A 15 36.09 9.32 29.61
CA HIS A 15 36.75 8.01 29.61
C HIS A 15 38.24 8.18 29.25
N SER A 16 39.08 7.77 30.16
CA SER A 16 40.54 7.73 30.01
C SER A 16 40.97 6.57 29.08
N PRO A 17 42.10 6.77 28.35
CA PRO A 17 42.56 5.78 27.38
C PRO A 17 43.33 4.62 28.00
N LEU A 18 43.26 3.48 27.31
CA LEU A 18 44.04 2.27 27.50
C LEU A 18 45.54 2.51 27.69
N GLN A 19 46.11 2.08 28.83
CA GLN A 19 47.55 1.86 28.98
C GLN A 19 47.87 0.39 28.74
N ILE A 20 48.57 0.12 27.65
CA ILE A 20 49.31 -1.11 27.39
C ILE A 20 50.69 -0.91 27.99
N GLY A 21 51.03 -1.66 29.01
CA GLY A 21 52.36 -1.63 29.62
C GLY A 21 52.70 -3.02 30.16
N ASN A 22 53.60 -3.63 29.42
CA ASN A 22 54.36 -4.86 29.62
C ASN A 22 55.06 -4.87 30.98
N GLN A 23 54.97 -5.97 31.77
CA GLN A 23 56.15 -6.48 32.51
C GLN A 23 55.96 -7.94 32.97
N LEU A 24 56.85 -8.76 32.51
CA LEU A 24 57.12 -10.09 33.00
C LEU A 24 57.72 -10.03 34.43
N GLY A 25 57.14 -10.77 35.36
CA GLY A 25 57.70 -10.96 36.71
C GLY A 25 57.06 -12.13 37.39
N VAL A 26 57.81 -13.26 37.44
CA VAL A 26 57.49 -14.49 38.14
C VAL A 26 57.59 -14.30 39.64
N ALA A 27 56.52 -14.62 40.38
CA ALA A 27 56.57 -15.23 41.73
C ALA A 27 55.18 -15.60 42.18
N GLY A 28 55.01 -16.83 42.64
CA GLY A 28 53.75 -17.42 43.03
C GLY A 28 53.15 -16.80 44.27
N ASP A 29 51.84 -16.71 44.27
CA ASP A 29 51.08 -16.72 45.51
C ASP A 29 49.62 -17.23 45.19
N ALA A 30 49.07 -17.91 46.14
CA ALA A 30 47.86 -18.74 46.12
C ALA A 30 46.61 -17.99 45.63
N PRO A 31 45.58 -18.69 45.08
CA PRO A 31 44.35 -18.08 44.61
C PRO A 31 43.55 -17.55 45.81
N SER A 32 43.45 -16.25 45.92
CA SER A 32 42.51 -15.55 46.85
C SER A 32 41.07 -15.85 46.35
N THR A 33 40.35 -16.69 47.10
CA THR A 33 38.93 -16.90 46.98
C THR A 33 38.14 -15.71 47.55
N ALA A 34 38.07 -14.64 46.78
CA ALA A 34 37.20 -13.49 47.11
C ALA A 34 36.61 -12.85 45.88
N GLY A 35 35.77 -13.57 45.20
CA GLY A 35 34.90 -13.06 44.13
C GLY A 35 33.45 -13.59 44.37
N VAL A 36 33.00 -13.55 45.62
CA VAL A 36 31.59 -13.79 45.86
C VAL A 36 30.83 -12.59 45.31
N SER A 37 30.30 -12.78 44.11
CA SER A 37 29.31 -11.86 43.54
C SER A 37 28.20 -11.63 44.54
N ARG A 38 28.10 -10.43 45.07
CA ARG A 38 26.97 -10.05 45.95
C ARG A 38 25.69 -10.44 45.24
N PRO A 39 24.79 -11.24 45.84
CA PRO A 39 23.54 -11.55 45.24
C PRO A 39 22.82 -10.22 44.94
N VAL A 40 22.46 -10.02 43.67
CA VAL A 40 21.61 -8.88 43.28
C VAL A 40 20.34 -9.00 44.12
N SER A 41 20.20 -8.09 45.07
CA SER A 41 18.98 -8.02 45.88
C SER A 41 17.84 -7.57 44.98
N ILE A 42 17.14 -8.51 44.40
CA ILE A 42 15.93 -8.24 43.65
C ILE A 42 14.94 -7.74 44.72
N ASP A 43 14.47 -6.51 44.53
CA ASP A 43 13.42 -5.90 45.34
C ASP A 43 12.27 -6.93 45.49
N PRO A 44 11.93 -7.33 46.72
CA PRO A 44 10.89 -8.34 46.95
C PRO A 44 9.55 -7.94 46.33
N THR A 45 9.28 -6.64 46.19
CA THR A 45 8.07 -6.12 45.52
C THR A 45 8.10 -6.31 44.02
N ALA A 46 9.27 -6.28 43.40
CA ALA A 46 9.44 -6.57 41.96
C ALA A 46 9.26 -8.07 41.66
N ARG A 47 9.71 -8.93 42.58
CA ARG A 47 9.54 -10.38 42.47
C ARG A 47 8.09 -10.79 42.61
N GLU A 48 7.33 -10.19 43.55
CA GLU A 48 5.90 -10.44 43.69
C GLU A 48 5.10 -9.99 42.47
N ARG A 49 5.46 -8.84 41.82
CA ARG A 49 4.82 -8.38 40.59
C ARG A 49 5.05 -9.30 39.41
N LEU A 50 6.19 -10.00 39.35
CA LEU A 50 6.51 -10.98 38.29
C LEU A 50 5.79 -12.33 38.53
N LEU A 51 5.34 -12.60 39.73
CA LEU A 51 4.64 -13.84 40.09
C LEU A 51 3.11 -13.70 40.00
N GLU A 52 2.57 -12.50 39.82
CA GLU A 52 1.13 -12.30 39.58
C GLU A 52 0.81 -12.70 38.13
N PRO A 53 0.16 -13.87 37.87
CA PRO A 53 -0.07 -14.37 36.50
C PRO A 53 -1.13 -13.56 35.73
N PHE A 54 -1.86 -12.68 36.41
CA PHE A 54 -2.89 -11.86 35.77
C PHE A 54 -2.83 -10.41 36.27
N PRO A 55 -3.03 -9.44 35.34
CA PRO A 55 -3.13 -8.03 35.73
C PRO A 55 -4.32 -7.85 36.70
N ARG A 56 -4.12 -7.09 37.79
CA ARG A 56 -5.20 -6.76 38.71
C ARG A 56 -6.36 -6.12 37.96
N ILE A 57 -7.55 -6.70 38.11
CA ILE A 57 -8.76 -6.18 37.45
C ILE A 57 -9.05 -4.81 38.04
N THR A 58 -8.73 -3.78 37.30
CA THR A 58 -9.01 -2.39 37.65
C THR A 58 -10.44 -2.04 37.24
N GLY A 59 -11.13 -1.17 37.99
CA GLY A 59 -12.49 -0.74 37.64
C GLY A 59 -12.60 -0.15 36.21
N SER A 60 -11.54 0.51 35.71
CA SER A 60 -11.47 0.96 34.33
C SER A 60 -11.44 -0.19 33.31
N MET A 61 -10.82 -1.31 33.63
CA MET A 61 -10.78 -2.49 32.74
C MET A 61 -12.17 -3.15 32.66
N VAL A 62 -12.87 -3.25 33.80
CA VAL A 62 -14.25 -3.74 33.83
C VAL A 62 -15.17 -2.81 33.02
N ALA A 63 -15.05 -1.49 33.21
CA ALA A 63 -15.84 -0.52 32.49
C ALA A 63 -15.57 -0.61 30.94
N THR A 64 -14.33 -0.77 30.52
CA THR A 64 -13.99 -0.94 29.12
C THR A 64 -14.60 -2.22 28.53
N VAL A 65 -14.54 -3.34 29.25
CA VAL A 65 -15.14 -4.61 28.81
C VAL A 65 -16.68 -4.49 28.73
N VAL A 66 -17.30 -3.84 29.71
CA VAL A 66 -18.75 -3.62 29.71
C VAL A 66 -19.17 -2.71 28.56
N ILE A 67 -18.46 -1.60 28.33
CA ILE A 67 -18.74 -0.69 27.18
C ILE A 67 -18.55 -1.43 25.86
N ALA A 68 -17.48 -2.21 25.71
CA ALA A 68 -17.24 -3.01 24.52
C ALA A 68 -18.34 -4.08 24.33
N GLY A 69 -18.76 -4.75 25.40
CA GLY A 69 -19.86 -5.72 25.37
C GLY A 69 -21.19 -5.09 24.97
N LEU A 70 -21.52 -3.93 25.52
CA LEU A 70 -22.72 -3.18 25.15
C LEU A 70 -22.69 -2.69 23.70
N ALA A 71 -21.54 -2.18 23.23
CA ALA A 71 -21.35 -1.77 21.84
C ALA A 71 -21.49 -2.97 20.89
N TYR A 72 -20.95 -4.13 21.25
CA TYR A 72 -21.08 -5.35 20.48
C TYR A 72 -22.53 -5.88 20.44
N ALA A 73 -23.21 -5.89 21.59
CA ALA A 73 -24.62 -6.28 21.68
C ALA A 73 -25.52 -5.34 20.87
N TRP A 74 -25.27 -4.02 20.94
CA TRP A 74 -25.96 -3.03 20.12
C TRP A 74 -25.71 -3.27 18.61
N GLY A 75 -24.47 -3.57 18.23
CA GLY A 75 -24.10 -3.91 16.85
C GLY A 75 -24.82 -5.17 16.34
N LEU A 76 -24.85 -6.24 17.16
CA LEU A 76 -25.59 -7.48 16.84
C LEU A 76 -27.09 -7.24 16.68
N ALA A 77 -27.70 -6.48 17.58
CA ALA A 77 -29.12 -6.13 17.51
C ALA A 77 -29.42 -5.27 16.27
N GLY A 78 -28.57 -4.30 15.93
CA GLY A 78 -28.75 -3.43 14.77
C GLY A 78 -28.56 -4.14 13.42
N THR A 79 -27.64 -5.08 13.36
CA THR A 79 -27.38 -5.88 12.12
C THR A 79 -28.32 -7.07 11.96
N ARG A 80 -29.18 -7.36 12.96
CA ARG A 80 -30.02 -8.57 13.00
C ARG A 80 -29.20 -9.85 12.71
N ALA A 81 -27.95 -9.86 13.14
CA ALA A 81 -27.05 -10.97 12.91
C ALA A 81 -27.55 -12.22 13.65
N ASN A 82 -28.10 -13.16 12.91
CA ASN A 82 -28.56 -14.43 13.43
C ASN A 82 -27.63 -15.55 12.93
N PRO A 83 -26.78 -16.12 13.81
CA PRO A 83 -25.89 -17.22 13.41
C PRO A 83 -26.63 -18.45 12.85
N MET A 84 -27.90 -18.61 13.22
CA MET A 84 -28.72 -19.73 12.75
C MET A 84 -29.01 -19.64 11.25
N GLU A 85 -29.19 -18.42 10.70
CA GLU A 85 -29.37 -18.19 9.28
C GLU A 85 -28.14 -18.63 8.45
N LEU A 86 -26.94 -18.50 9.03
CA LEU A 86 -25.74 -19.02 8.39
C LEU A 86 -25.75 -20.55 8.32
N VAL A 87 -26.15 -21.21 9.41
CA VAL A 87 -26.26 -22.69 9.46
C VAL A 87 -27.31 -23.19 8.48
N GLU A 88 -28.48 -22.55 8.41
CA GLU A 88 -29.54 -22.85 7.45
C GLU A 88 -29.11 -22.56 5.99
N GLY A 89 -28.18 -21.60 5.79
CA GLY A 89 -27.61 -21.26 4.48
C GLY A 89 -26.58 -22.27 3.94
N ILE A 90 -25.98 -23.12 4.78
CA ILE A 90 -24.93 -24.07 4.38
C ILE A 90 -25.34 -24.96 3.18
N PRO A 91 -26.55 -25.54 3.14
CA PRO A 91 -26.99 -26.35 1.98
C PRO A 91 -27.09 -25.53 0.68
N ASN A 92 -27.44 -24.24 0.78
CA ASN A 92 -27.50 -23.33 -0.37
C ASN A 92 -26.08 -23.01 -0.89
N ILE A 93 -25.12 -22.79 0.01
CA ILE A 93 -23.71 -22.60 -0.32
C ILE A 93 -23.17 -23.86 -1.02
N GLY A 94 -23.45 -25.05 -0.50
CA GLY A 94 -23.06 -26.32 -1.12
C GLY A 94 -23.62 -26.47 -2.54
N ARG A 95 -24.91 -26.19 -2.76
CA ARG A 95 -25.53 -26.19 -4.09
C ARG A 95 -24.94 -25.17 -5.03
N PHE A 96 -24.59 -23.99 -4.54
CA PHE A 96 -23.92 -22.95 -5.31
C PHE A 96 -22.53 -23.41 -5.77
N ILE A 97 -21.71 -23.98 -4.85
CA ILE A 97 -20.37 -24.50 -5.17
C ILE A 97 -20.46 -25.60 -6.25
N VAL A 98 -21.40 -26.53 -6.13
CA VAL A 98 -21.61 -27.60 -7.16
C VAL A 98 -21.92 -27.00 -8.53
N ARG A 99 -22.71 -25.92 -8.60
CA ARG A 99 -23.04 -25.25 -9.87
C ARG A 99 -21.85 -24.48 -10.50
N LEU A 100 -20.82 -24.18 -9.71
CA LEU A 100 -19.59 -23.56 -10.23
C LEU A 100 -18.75 -24.55 -11.04
N PHE A 101 -18.85 -25.86 -10.78
CA PHE A 101 -18.07 -26.89 -11.44
C PHE A 101 -18.91 -27.68 -12.46
N PRO A 102 -18.30 -28.12 -13.59
CA PRO A 102 -16.95 -27.80 -14.06
C PRO A 102 -16.85 -26.36 -14.60
N PRO A 103 -15.65 -25.73 -14.53
CA PRO A 103 -15.43 -24.42 -15.12
C PRO A 103 -15.65 -24.48 -16.64
N ALA A 104 -16.34 -23.50 -17.18
CA ALA A 104 -16.62 -23.39 -18.61
C ALA A 104 -16.07 -22.09 -19.20
N TRP A 105 -15.79 -22.09 -20.47
CA TRP A 105 -15.20 -20.99 -21.21
C TRP A 105 -16.13 -20.50 -22.31
N ASP A 106 -16.23 -19.18 -22.45
CA ASP A 106 -16.96 -18.54 -23.54
C ASP A 106 -15.94 -18.06 -24.58
N TRP A 107 -15.98 -18.64 -25.78
CA TRP A 107 -15.00 -18.39 -26.83
C TRP A 107 -15.47 -17.27 -27.75
N THR A 108 -14.64 -16.27 -27.95
CA THR A 108 -14.90 -15.16 -28.86
C THR A 108 -13.79 -15.07 -29.90
N LYS A 109 -14.15 -14.76 -31.13
CA LYS A 109 -13.19 -14.45 -32.18
C LYS A 109 -12.88 -12.95 -32.13
N VAL A 110 -11.63 -12.61 -31.91
CA VAL A 110 -11.16 -11.22 -31.87
C VAL A 110 -10.08 -11.00 -32.90
N ALA A 111 -10.14 -9.85 -33.56
CA ALA A 111 -9.10 -9.46 -34.51
C ALA A 111 -7.77 -9.21 -33.79
N LEU A 112 -6.68 -9.71 -34.35
CA LEU A 112 -5.32 -9.52 -33.83
C LEU A 112 -4.83 -8.07 -33.95
N ALA A 113 -5.41 -7.30 -34.87
CA ALA A 113 -5.02 -5.92 -35.08
C ALA A 113 -5.87 -4.99 -34.23
N THR A 114 -5.22 -4.03 -33.56
CA THR A 114 -5.92 -2.90 -32.96
C THR A 114 -6.48 -2.02 -34.07
N PRO A 115 -7.71 -1.47 -33.95
CA PRO A 115 -8.20 -0.50 -34.92
C PRO A 115 -7.29 0.73 -34.96
N ALA A 116 -7.18 1.37 -36.10
CA ALA A 116 -6.52 2.66 -36.20
C ALA A 116 -7.23 3.67 -35.28
N PHE A 117 -6.48 4.43 -34.50
CA PHE A 117 -7.05 5.46 -33.62
C PHE A 117 -6.27 6.78 -33.75
N THR A 118 -6.97 7.88 -33.57
CA THR A 118 -6.37 9.21 -33.61
C THR A 118 -6.04 9.68 -32.20
N LEU A 119 -4.80 10.06 -31.98
CA LEU A 119 -4.39 10.74 -30.74
C LEU A 119 -4.85 12.20 -30.74
N PRO A 120 -4.98 12.85 -29.57
CA PRO A 120 -5.08 14.30 -29.49
C PRO A 120 -3.95 14.92 -30.32
N PHE A 121 -4.23 16.00 -31.04
CA PHE A 121 -3.34 16.67 -32.01
C PHE A 121 -3.28 16.04 -33.43
N GLY A 122 -4.22 15.17 -33.78
CA GLY A 122 -4.40 14.69 -35.14
C GLY A 122 -3.39 13.60 -35.60
N VAL A 123 -2.62 13.05 -34.68
CA VAL A 123 -1.72 11.93 -34.98
C VAL A 123 -2.54 10.65 -35.14
N VAL A 124 -2.54 10.08 -36.33
CA VAL A 124 -3.20 8.80 -36.64
C VAL A 124 -2.22 7.67 -36.30
N VAL A 125 -2.56 6.84 -35.34
CA VAL A 125 -1.82 5.60 -35.06
C VAL A 125 -2.38 4.51 -35.98
N PRO A 126 -1.55 3.92 -36.85
CA PRO A 126 -2.00 2.85 -37.76
C PRO A 126 -2.38 1.60 -36.93
N PRO A 127 -3.17 0.67 -37.51
CA PRO A 127 -3.48 -0.58 -36.83
C PRO A 127 -2.20 -1.35 -36.51
N ILE A 128 -2.06 -1.78 -35.26
CA ILE A 128 -0.91 -2.55 -34.78
C ILE A 128 -1.31 -4.02 -34.73
N GLY A 129 -0.58 -4.87 -35.43
CA GLY A 129 -0.82 -6.31 -35.47
C GLY A 129 -1.20 -6.83 -36.87
N ALA A 130 -1.50 -8.11 -36.95
CA ALA A 130 -1.87 -8.77 -38.22
C ALA A 130 -3.31 -8.41 -38.64
N VAL A 131 -3.46 -7.53 -39.60
CA VAL A 131 -4.77 -7.09 -40.09
C VAL A 131 -5.44 -8.25 -40.83
N GLY A 132 -6.67 -8.60 -40.39
CA GLY A 132 -7.46 -9.67 -41.02
C GLY A 132 -7.36 -11.04 -40.34
N GLU A 133 -6.40 -11.24 -39.43
CA GLU A 133 -6.35 -12.45 -38.62
C GLU A 133 -7.23 -12.36 -37.37
N THR A 134 -7.96 -13.43 -37.08
CA THR A 134 -8.77 -13.55 -35.86
C THR A 134 -8.32 -14.74 -35.05
N ILE A 135 -8.13 -14.52 -33.75
CA ILE A 135 -7.85 -15.60 -32.79
C ILE A 135 -9.13 -15.93 -32.03
N SER A 136 -9.41 -17.23 -31.85
CA SER A 136 -10.44 -17.70 -30.93
C SER A 136 -9.81 -17.85 -29.55
N ALA A 137 -10.25 -17.03 -28.59
CA ALA A 137 -9.79 -17.09 -27.23
C ALA A 137 -10.96 -16.89 -26.25
N PRO A 138 -10.81 -17.30 -24.99
CA PRO A 138 -11.84 -17.04 -23.97
C PRO A 138 -12.12 -15.53 -23.86
N THR A 139 -13.39 -15.15 -23.89
CA THR A 139 -13.82 -13.73 -23.74
C THR A 139 -13.23 -13.08 -22.50
N VAL A 140 -13.09 -13.86 -21.43
CA VAL A 140 -12.51 -13.43 -20.16
C VAL A 140 -11.04 -13.00 -20.32
N LEU A 141 -10.27 -13.64 -21.23
CA LEU A 141 -8.87 -13.29 -21.46
C LEU A 141 -8.74 -11.88 -22.05
N PHE A 142 -9.59 -11.52 -23.01
CA PHE A 142 -9.60 -10.18 -23.60
C PHE A 142 -10.03 -9.13 -22.57
N ALA A 143 -11.07 -9.44 -21.79
CA ALA A 143 -11.52 -8.57 -20.71
C ALA A 143 -10.43 -8.39 -19.60
N LEU A 144 -9.63 -9.43 -19.37
CA LEU A 144 -8.49 -9.35 -18.45
C LEU A 144 -7.38 -8.46 -19.00
N LEU A 145 -7.05 -8.58 -20.28
CA LEU A 145 -6.09 -7.70 -20.95
C LEU A 145 -6.56 -6.24 -20.88
N GLU A 146 -7.84 -5.98 -21.12
CA GLU A 146 -8.46 -4.67 -20.95
C GLU A 146 -8.29 -4.15 -19.51
N THR A 147 -8.51 -5.00 -18.50
CA THR A 147 -8.30 -4.66 -17.09
C THR A 147 -6.84 -4.27 -16.81
N ILE A 148 -5.89 -5.00 -17.36
CA ILE A 148 -4.45 -4.70 -17.22
C ILE A 148 -4.12 -3.36 -17.92
N GLN A 149 -4.65 -3.12 -19.11
CA GLN A 149 -4.48 -1.84 -19.82
C GLN A 149 -5.04 -0.67 -19.01
N MET A 150 -6.23 -0.81 -18.42
CA MET A 150 -6.83 0.18 -17.54
C MET A 150 -5.92 0.47 -16.33
N ALA A 151 -5.39 -0.59 -15.69
CA ALA A 151 -4.51 -0.44 -14.55
C ALA A 151 -3.19 0.25 -14.92
N ILE A 152 -2.57 -0.09 -16.07
CA ILE A 152 -1.34 0.57 -16.55
C ILE A 152 -1.58 2.06 -16.77
N ILE A 153 -2.60 2.40 -17.57
CA ILE A 153 -2.89 3.80 -17.93
C ILE A 153 -3.31 4.59 -16.70
N GLY A 154 -4.22 4.04 -15.87
CA GLY A 154 -4.69 4.68 -14.64
C GLY A 154 -3.54 4.94 -13.66
N THR A 155 -2.68 3.92 -13.43
CA THR A 155 -1.49 4.09 -12.58
C THR A 155 -0.53 5.14 -13.14
N SER A 156 -0.32 5.16 -14.46
CA SER A 156 0.57 6.15 -15.10
C SER A 156 0.04 7.57 -14.95
N ILE A 157 -1.27 7.79 -15.12
CA ILE A 157 -1.93 9.08 -14.88
C ILE A 157 -1.75 9.50 -13.42
N ALA A 158 -2.07 8.61 -12.48
CA ALA A 158 -1.92 8.87 -11.06
C ALA A 158 -0.46 9.18 -10.69
N ALA A 159 0.50 8.41 -11.23
CA ALA A 159 1.93 8.59 -11.00
C ALA A 159 2.42 9.98 -11.43
N VAL A 160 2.07 10.40 -12.64
CA VAL A 160 2.47 11.72 -13.16
C VAL A 160 1.79 12.84 -12.40
N MET A 161 0.47 12.73 -12.18
CA MET A 161 -0.28 13.76 -11.47
C MET A 161 0.10 13.85 -9.98
N ALA A 162 0.55 12.77 -9.38
CA ALA A 162 0.99 12.74 -7.98
C ALA A 162 2.34 13.46 -7.75
N ILE A 163 3.18 13.65 -8.77
CA ILE A 163 4.50 14.30 -8.62
C ILE A 163 4.39 15.68 -7.97
N PRO A 164 3.64 16.66 -8.53
CA PRO A 164 3.57 17.99 -7.94
C PRO A 164 2.98 17.96 -6.52
N PHE A 165 1.97 17.13 -6.27
CA PHE A 165 1.38 17.02 -4.94
C PHE A 165 2.32 16.35 -3.95
N GLY A 166 3.08 15.31 -4.35
CA GLY A 166 4.06 14.65 -3.51
C GLY A 166 5.20 15.59 -3.09
N LEU A 167 5.70 16.40 -4.02
CA LEU A 167 6.71 17.41 -3.74
C LEU A 167 6.20 18.48 -2.75
N LEU A 168 4.99 18.98 -2.94
CA LEU A 168 4.36 19.97 -2.07
C LEU A 168 3.93 19.40 -0.72
N ALA A 169 3.77 18.09 -0.60
CA ALA A 169 3.41 17.41 0.63
C ALA A 169 4.62 16.91 1.43
N ALA A 170 5.85 17.00 0.89
CA ALA A 170 7.08 16.61 1.57
C ALA A 170 7.56 17.74 2.50
N ARG A 171 7.68 17.44 3.79
CA ARG A 171 8.00 18.42 4.84
C ARG A 171 9.40 19.02 4.70
N ASN A 172 10.33 18.26 4.17
CA ASN A 172 11.75 18.67 4.00
C ASN A 172 12.00 19.55 2.79
N ILE A 173 11.04 19.68 1.85
CA ILE A 173 11.18 20.45 0.61
C ILE A 173 10.28 21.69 0.61
N THR A 174 9.08 21.56 1.14
CA THR A 174 8.05 22.62 1.05
C THR A 174 8.38 23.79 1.96
N PRO A 175 8.55 25.01 1.40
CA PRO A 175 9.00 26.19 2.17
C PRO A 175 7.92 26.77 3.08
N HIS A 176 6.63 26.61 2.73
CA HIS A 176 5.51 27.21 3.44
C HIS A 176 4.63 26.19 4.14
N ARG A 177 4.45 26.34 5.46
CA ARG A 177 3.59 25.49 6.27
C ARG A 177 2.16 25.38 5.76
N TYR A 178 1.60 26.48 5.26
CA TYR A 178 0.22 26.51 4.75
C TYR A 178 0.07 25.69 3.46
N VAL A 179 1.02 25.78 2.54
CA VAL A 179 1.05 24.98 1.31
C VAL A 179 1.12 23.49 1.64
N TYR A 180 2.03 23.11 2.54
CA TYR A 180 2.15 21.76 3.05
C TYR A 180 0.83 21.23 3.64
N MET A 181 0.20 22.01 4.55
CA MET A 181 -1.05 21.60 5.20
C MET A 181 -2.21 21.50 4.21
N ALA A 182 -2.35 22.47 3.30
CA ALA A 182 -3.39 22.46 2.28
C ALA A 182 -3.26 21.26 1.33
N THR A 183 -2.04 20.99 0.87
CA THR A 183 -1.78 19.83 -0.01
C THR A 183 -2.08 18.52 0.70
N ARG A 184 -1.64 18.34 1.94
CA ARG A 184 -1.97 17.13 2.73
C ARG A 184 -3.46 16.98 3.00
N LEU A 185 -4.16 18.07 3.26
CA LEU A 185 -5.62 18.06 3.42
C LEU A 185 -6.31 17.60 2.13
N LEU A 186 -5.91 18.17 0.98
CA LEU A 186 -6.46 17.80 -0.33
C LEU A 186 -6.23 16.32 -0.65
N MET A 187 -5.01 15.82 -0.41
CA MET A 187 -4.68 14.42 -0.62
C MET A 187 -5.47 13.48 0.31
N ASN A 188 -5.63 13.87 1.57
CA ASN A 188 -6.43 13.09 2.52
C ASN A 188 -7.92 13.09 2.12
N ALA A 189 -8.44 14.20 1.61
CA ALA A 189 -9.80 14.27 1.08
C ALA A 189 -9.99 13.37 -0.15
N ASN A 190 -9.04 13.37 -1.10
CA ASN A 190 -9.08 12.46 -2.25
C ASN A 190 -9.10 10.98 -1.80
N ARG A 191 -8.25 10.61 -0.84
CA ARG A 191 -8.17 9.24 -0.29
C ARG A 191 -9.40 8.83 0.54
N ALA A 192 -10.16 9.79 1.06
CA ALA A 192 -11.37 9.50 1.82
C ALA A 192 -12.52 9.04 0.92
N ILE A 193 -12.45 9.32 -0.39
CA ILE A 193 -13.45 8.92 -1.36
C ILE A 193 -13.09 7.54 -1.91
N PRO A 194 -13.94 6.50 -1.72
CA PRO A 194 -13.73 5.18 -2.31
C PRO A 194 -13.64 5.22 -3.83
N GLU A 195 -12.77 4.42 -4.43
CA GLU A 195 -12.56 4.34 -5.88
C GLU A 195 -13.85 4.05 -6.67
N LEU A 196 -14.78 3.27 -6.09
CA LEU A 196 -16.09 3.00 -6.67
C LEU A 196 -16.93 4.26 -6.89
N ILE A 197 -16.81 5.26 -6.02
CA ILE A 197 -17.54 6.53 -6.18
C ILE A 197 -16.98 7.29 -7.39
N PHE A 198 -15.66 7.33 -7.55
CA PHE A 198 -15.05 7.90 -8.75
C PHE A 198 -15.51 7.16 -10.02
N ALA A 199 -15.57 5.82 -9.98
CA ALA A 199 -16.04 5.04 -11.12
C ALA A 199 -17.50 5.39 -11.49
N LEU A 200 -18.40 5.50 -10.51
CA LEU A 200 -19.79 5.87 -10.74
C LEU A 200 -19.91 7.28 -11.34
N ILE A 201 -19.13 8.24 -10.84
CA ILE A 201 -19.09 9.60 -11.36
C ILE A 201 -18.63 9.59 -12.82
N PHE A 202 -17.53 8.90 -13.14
CA PHE A 202 -17.01 8.88 -14.51
C PHE A 202 -17.88 8.04 -15.45
N VAL A 203 -18.45 6.93 -15.00
CA VAL A 203 -19.43 6.17 -15.80
C VAL A 203 -20.65 7.05 -16.13
N SER A 204 -21.13 7.86 -15.21
CA SER A 204 -22.24 8.79 -15.50
C SER A 204 -21.85 9.93 -16.43
N ALA A 205 -20.58 10.35 -16.42
CA ALA A 205 -20.10 11.50 -17.21
C ALA A 205 -19.69 11.11 -18.64
N VAL A 206 -18.98 9.99 -18.80
CA VAL A 206 -18.41 9.57 -20.10
C VAL A 206 -19.04 8.30 -20.66
N GLY A 207 -19.95 7.66 -19.93
CA GLY A 207 -20.62 6.43 -20.30
C GLY A 207 -19.93 5.17 -19.75
N LEU A 208 -20.60 4.02 -19.99
CA LEU A 208 -20.07 2.70 -19.63
C LEU A 208 -18.85 2.37 -20.49
N GLY A 209 -17.79 1.85 -19.88
CA GLY A 209 -16.62 1.38 -20.62
C GLY A 209 -15.29 1.59 -19.90
N PRO A 210 -14.19 1.07 -20.48
CA PRO A 210 -12.87 1.07 -19.84
C PRO A 210 -12.28 2.47 -19.61
N PHE A 211 -12.69 3.45 -20.41
CA PHE A 211 -12.21 4.83 -20.23
C PHE A 211 -12.66 5.45 -18.91
N ALA A 212 -13.92 5.18 -18.49
CA ALA A 212 -14.40 5.58 -17.17
C ALA A 212 -13.59 4.96 -16.04
N GLY A 213 -13.21 3.68 -16.19
CA GLY A 213 -12.36 2.98 -15.24
C GLY A 213 -10.94 3.54 -15.16
N VAL A 214 -10.35 3.88 -16.30
CA VAL A 214 -9.03 4.56 -16.36
C VAL A 214 -9.06 5.89 -15.59
N LEU A 215 -10.08 6.71 -15.80
CA LEU A 215 -10.23 7.99 -15.09
C LEU A 215 -10.43 7.79 -13.59
N ALA A 216 -11.24 6.80 -13.21
CA ALA A 216 -11.51 6.48 -11.81
C ALA A 216 -10.22 6.06 -11.07
N LEU A 217 -9.43 5.15 -11.65
CA LEU A 217 -8.14 4.74 -11.12
C LEU A 217 -7.13 5.90 -11.13
N GLY A 218 -7.04 6.62 -12.25
CA GLY A 218 -6.08 7.70 -12.41
C GLY A 218 -6.26 8.83 -11.42
N ILE A 219 -7.50 9.27 -11.21
CA ILE A 219 -7.81 10.40 -10.31
C ILE A 219 -7.96 9.94 -8.87
N GLY A 220 -8.59 8.78 -8.65
CA GLY A 220 -8.81 8.23 -7.31
C GLY A 220 -7.50 7.94 -6.56
N GLU A 221 -6.45 7.52 -7.28
CA GLU A 221 -5.18 7.14 -6.69
C GLU A 221 -4.16 8.29 -6.53
N ILE A 222 -4.43 9.49 -7.04
CA ILE A 222 -3.50 10.64 -6.92
C ILE A 222 -3.12 10.89 -5.46
N GLY A 223 -4.10 10.91 -4.55
CA GLY A 223 -3.88 11.19 -3.14
C GLY A 223 -3.00 10.16 -2.44
N MET A 224 -3.16 8.88 -2.79
CA MET A 224 -2.34 7.80 -2.22
C MET A 224 -0.91 7.87 -2.77
N MET A 225 -0.74 7.97 -4.08
CA MET A 225 0.58 8.05 -4.71
C MET A 225 1.36 9.28 -4.26
N ALA A 226 0.71 10.44 -4.20
CA ALA A 226 1.35 11.67 -3.74
C ALA A 226 1.80 11.56 -2.27
N LYS A 227 1.03 10.87 -1.41
CA LYS A 227 1.46 10.60 -0.04
C LYS A 227 2.70 9.70 0.00
N LEU A 228 2.71 8.61 -0.78
CA LEU A 228 3.85 7.70 -0.86
C LEU A 228 5.10 8.40 -1.40
N TYR A 229 4.95 9.30 -2.37
CA TYR A 229 6.06 10.11 -2.88
C TYR A 229 6.59 11.07 -1.82
N ALA A 230 5.71 11.73 -1.07
CA ALA A 230 6.13 12.58 0.03
C ALA A 230 6.91 11.78 1.10
N GLU A 231 6.44 10.58 1.45
CA GLU A 231 7.12 9.70 2.41
C GLU A 231 8.49 9.22 1.87
N ALA A 232 8.59 8.90 0.57
CA ALA A 232 9.87 8.56 -0.06
C ALA A 232 10.87 9.71 0.01
N ILE A 233 10.42 10.94 -0.23
CA ILE A 233 11.24 12.15 -0.17
C ILE A 233 11.61 12.50 1.28
N GLU A 234 10.73 12.25 2.24
CA GLU A 234 10.99 12.50 3.68
C GLU A 234 11.96 11.46 4.28
N SER A 235 12.07 10.26 3.70
CA SER A 235 12.90 9.15 4.21
C SER A 235 14.37 9.17 3.77
N ILE A 236 14.78 10.13 2.92
CA ILE A 236 16.15 10.24 2.42
C ILE A 236 17.15 10.57 3.53
N ASP A 237 18.43 10.16 3.36
CA ASP A 237 19.50 10.52 4.28
C ASP A 237 19.89 12.00 4.14
N PRO A 238 19.66 12.82 5.18
CA PRO A 238 19.97 14.24 5.14
C PRO A 238 21.47 14.51 5.01
N LYS A 239 22.36 13.60 5.40
CA LYS A 239 23.81 13.76 5.30
C LYS A 239 24.27 13.78 3.84
N GLN A 240 23.68 12.97 2.98
CA GLN A 240 23.99 12.97 1.56
C GLN A 240 23.54 14.29 0.89
N VAL A 241 22.38 14.81 1.28
CA VAL A 241 21.89 16.11 0.81
C VAL A 241 22.83 17.25 1.26
N GLN A 242 23.29 17.20 2.52
CA GLN A 242 24.25 18.17 3.06
C GLN A 242 25.61 18.10 2.32
N ALA A 243 26.11 16.92 1.99
CA ALA A 243 27.34 16.74 1.22
C ALA A 243 27.25 17.42 -0.15
N VAL A 244 26.13 17.25 -0.87
CA VAL A 244 25.91 17.96 -2.15
C VAL A 244 25.81 19.47 -1.95
N THR A 245 25.16 19.92 -0.90
CA THR A 245 25.04 21.35 -0.61
C THR A 245 26.43 21.98 -0.27
N ALA A 246 27.30 21.24 0.43
CA ALA A 246 28.63 21.68 0.79
C ALA A 246 29.56 21.93 -0.42
N THR A 247 29.24 21.35 -1.61
CA THR A 247 29.97 21.67 -2.86
C THR A 247 29.57 23.00 -3.49
N GLY A 248 28.69 23.79 -2.84
CA GLY A 248 28.19 25.06 -3.38
C GLY A 248 27.03 24.88 -4.36
N ALA A 249 26.38 23.71 -4.40
CA ALA A 249 25.25 23.42 -5.29
C ALA A 249 24.04 24.32 -4.97
N THR A 250 23.36 24.80 -6.01
CA THR A 250 22.09 25.53 -5.89
C THR A 250 20.98 24.62 -5.37
N ARG A 251 19.88 25.18 -4.89
CA ARG A 251 18.72 24.40 -4.40
C ARG A 251 18.21 23.38 -5.42
N LEU A 252 18.16 23.75 -6.70
CA LEU A 252 17.73 22.84 -7.76
C LEU A 252 18.74 21.71 -8.00
N GLN A 253 20.04 22.03 -8.00
CA GLN A 253 21.10 21.03 -8.12
C GLN A 253 21.10 20.07 -6.93
N THR A 254 20.95 20.59 -5.70
CA THR A 254 20.84 19.77 -4.49
C THR A 254 19.63 18.84 -4.58
N PHE A 255 18.50 19.31 -5.09
CA PHE A 255 17.31 18.47 -5.30
C PHE A 255 17.55 17.38 -6.34
N VAL A 256 18.10 17.74 -7.50
CA VAL A 256 18.32 16.79 -8.62
C VAL A 256 19.40 15.75 -8.29
N PHE A 257 20.49 16.15 -7.63
CA PHE A 257 21.63 15.26 -7.37
C PHE A 257 21.66 14.67 -5.96
N GLY A 258 20.99 15.30 -4.99
CA GLY A 258 20.95 14.85 -3.60
C GLY A 258 19.67 14.14 -3.21
N VAL A 259 18.50 14.57 -3.72
CA VAL A 259 17.18 14.03 -3.32
C VAL A 259 16.68 12.98 -4.30
N ILE A 260 16.59 13.31 -5.59
CA ILE A 260 16.00 12.43 -6.61
C ILE A 260 16.68 11.05 -6.64
N PRO A 261 18.03 10.91 -6.68
CA PRO A 261 18.65 9.60 -6.79
C PRO A 261 18.34 8.66 -5.62
N GLN A 262 18.13 9.23 -4.43
CA GLN A 262 17.76 8.45 -3.25
C GLN A 262 16.28 8.07 -3.23
N ALA A 263 15.39 8.99 -3.63
CA ALA A 263 13.95 8.77 -3.60
C ALA A 263 13.44 7.91 -4.77
N LEU A 264 14.09 7.98 -5.94
CA LEU A 264 13.62 7.38 -7.20
C LEU A 264 13.41 5.85 -7.11
N PRO A 265 14.32 5.04 -6.51
CA PRO A 265 14.10 3.60 -6.40
C PRO A 265 12.84 3.27 -5.57
N LEU A 266 12.62 4.02 -4.49
CA LEU A 266 11.45 3.84 -3.64
C LEU A 266 10.16 4.30 -4.33
N VAL A 267 10.20 5.42 -5.06
CA VAL A 267 9.10 5.91 -5.90
C VAL A 267 8.73 4.88 -6.96
N ALA A 268 9.72 4.30 -7.67
CA ALA A 268 9.49 3.26 -8.66
C ALA A 268 8.87 1.99 -8.03
N SER A 269 9.32 1.60 -6.84
CA SER A 269 8.72 0.51 -6.07
C SER A 269 7.26 0.79 -5.72
N TYR A 270 6.92 2.01 -5.32
CA TYR A 270 5.55 2.43 -5.04
C TYR A 270 4.67 2.44 -6.29
N CYS A 271 5.20 2.83 -7.45
CA CYS A 271 4.47 2.73 -8.72
C CYS A 271 4.09 1.28 -9.05
N LEU A 272 5.01 0.33 -8.85
CA LEU A 272 4.72 -1.10 -9.05
C LEU A 272 3.67 -1.61 -8.05
N LEU A 273 3.76 -1.20 -6.79
CA LEU A 273 2.77 -1.55 -5.76
C LEU A 273 1.37 -1.03 -6.11
N MET A 274 1.28 0.21 -6.59
CA MET A 274 0.02 0.80 -7.00
C MET A 274 -0.53 0.17 -8.27
N PHE A 275 0.31 -0.19 -9.22
CA PHE A 275 -0.11 -0.94 -10.41
C PHE A 275 -0.74 -2.29 -10.03
N GLU A 276 -0.07 -3.06 -9.18
CA GLU A 276 -0.57 -4.34 -8.68
C GLU A 276 -1.92 -4.18 -7.98
N ARG A 277 -2.06 -3.17 -7.11
CA ARG A 277 -3.33 -2.81 -6.46
C ARG A 277 -4.40 -2.43 -7.48
N ASN A 278 -4.06 -1.60 -8.46
CA ASN A 278 -4.98 -1.10 -9.48
C ASN A 278 -5.51 -2.20 -10.39
N VAL A 279 -4.77 -3.28 -10.64
CA VAL A 279 -5.29 -4.46 -11.36
C VAL A 279 -6.47 -5.08 -10.59
N ARG A 280 -6.35 -5.20 -9.27
CA ARG A 280 -7.43 -5.73 -8.42
C ARG A 280 -8.61 -4.76 -8.32
N SER A 281 -8.34 -3.46 -8.14
CA SER A 281 -9.37 -2.41 -8.12
C SER A 281 -10.13 -2.34 -9.44
N ALA A 282 -9.44 -2.41 -10.59
CA ALA A 282 -10.06 -2.42 -11.92
C ALA A 282 -11.07 -3.57 -12.09
N THR A 283 -10.79 -4.74 -11.49
CA THR A 283 -11.73 -5.87 -11.48
C THR A 283 -13.04 -5.51 -10.75
N ILE A 284 -12.94 -4.79 -9.62
CA ILE A 284 -14.11 -4.36 -8.85
C ILE A 284 -14.85 -3.23 -9.58
N LEU A 285 -14.15 -2.27 -10.16
CA LEU A 285 -14.74 -1.17 -10.91
C LEU A 285 -15.56 -1.67 -12.12
N GLY A 286 -15.14 -2.78 -12.72
CA GLY A 286 -15.88 -3.42 -13.80
C GLY A 286 -17.30 -3.84 -13.41
N LEU A 287 -17.57 -4.17 -12.15
CA LEU A 287 -18.91 -4.54 -11.66
C LEU A 287 -19.91 -3.38 -11.78
N VAL A 288 -19.45 -2.14 -11.73
CA VAL A 288 -20.26 -0.92 -11.88
C VAL A 288 -20.25 -0.37 -13.31
N GLY A 289 -19.76 -1.15 -14.28
CA GLY A 289 -19.80 -0.78 -15.70
C GLY A 289 -18.58 -0.06 -16.23
N ALA A 290 -17.50 -0.01 -15.47
CA ALA A 290 -16.22 0.60 -15.88
C ALA A 290 -15.38 -0.29 -16.82
N GLY A 291 -15.95 -1.33 -17.43
CA GLY A 291 -15.26 -2.22 -18.38
C GLY A 291 -14.44 -3.33 -17.71
N GLY A 292 -13.60 -3.98 -18.49
CA GLY A 292 -12.70 -5.02 -18.02
C GLY A 292 -13.39 -6.33 -17.59
N VAL A 293 -12.61 -7.15 -16.89
CA VAL A 293 -13.04 -8.49 -16.47
C VAL A 293 -14.20 -8.46 -15.46
N GLY A 294 -14.30 -7.42 -14.63
CA GLY A 294 -15.39 -7.25 -13.67
C GLY A 294 -16.76 -7.12 -14.35
N PHE A 295 -16.83 -6.46 -15.50
CA PHE A 295 -18.06 -6.38 -16.30
C PHE A 295 -18.50 -7.76 -16.81
N VAL A 296 -17.54 -8.59 -17.23
CA VAL A 296 -17.84 -9.98 -17.66
C VAL A 296 -18.33 -10.83 -16.49
N LEU A 297 -17.71 -10.67 -15.29
CA LEU A 297 -18.18 -11.34 -14.07
C LEU A 297 -19.61 -10.94 -13.71
N SER A 298 -19.92 -9.64 -13.73
CA SER A 298 -21.26 -9.11 -13.47
C SER A 298 -22.30 -9.71 -14.44
N LYS A 299 -21.95 -9.77 -15.73
CA LYS A 299 -22.79 -10.40 -16.77
C LYS A 299 -23.04 -11.88 -16.48
N TYR A 300 -22.00 -12.67 -16.15
CA TYR A 300 -22.17 -14.09 -15.85
C TYR A 300 -23.01 -14.32 -14.58
N MET A 301 -22.87 -13.47 -13.58
CA MET A 301 -23.73 -13.54 -12.38
C MET A 301 -25.18 -13.21 -12.71
N ALA A 302 -25.44 -12.15 -13.45
CA ALA A 302 -26.78 -11.71 -13.82
C ALA A 302 -27.51 -12.76 -14.69
N LEU A 303 -26.78 -13.51 -15.50
CA LEU A 303 -27.31 -14.57 -16.37
C LEU A 303 -27.29 -15.96 -15.71
N PHE A 304 -26.91 -16.06 -14.42
CA PHE A 304 -26.81 -17.34 -13.68
C PHE A 304 -25.86 -18.37 -14.33
N GLN A 305 -24.86 -17.92 -15.10
CA GLN A 305 -23.89 -18.77 -15.78
C GLN A 305 -22.69 -19.09 -14.86
N TYR A 306 -22.97 -19.82 -13.78
CA TYR A 306 -22.00 -20.05 -12.71
C TYR A 306 -20.75 -20.82 -13.16
N SER A 307 -20.87 -21.76 -14.10
CA SER A 307 -19.71 -22.50 -14.64
C SER A 307 -18.73 -21.56 -15.39
N LYS A 308 -19.26 -20.59 -16.16
CA LYS A 308 -18.42 -19.57 -16.84
C LYS A 308 -17.83 -18.58 -15.83
N LEU A 309 -18.58 -18.25 -14.77
CA LEU A 309 -18.09 -17.43 -13.67
C LEU A 309 -16.87 -18.10 -13.02
N MET A 310 -16.91 -19.41 -12.76
CA MET A 310 -15.79 -20.15 -12.20
C MET A 310 -14.56 -20.13 -13.12
N GLY A 311 -14.74 -20.33 -14.43
CA GLY A 311 -13.67 -20.19 -15.40
C GLY A 311 -13.01 -18.82 -15.34
N ALA A 312 -13.83 -17.75 -15.29
CA ALA A 312 -13.35 -16.38 -15.15
C ALA A 312 -12.56 -16.17 -13.85
N LEU A 313 -13.06 -16.67 -12.71
CA LEU A 313 -12.36 -16.57 -11.42
C LEU A 313 -11.00 -17.26 -11.43
N VAL A 314 -10.90 -18.47 -11.98
CA VAL A 314 -9.62 -19.20 -12.10
C VAL A 314 -8.61 -18.38 -12.89
N LEU A 315 -9.05 -17.79 -14.01
CA LEU A 315 -8.18 -17.01 -14.88
C LEU A 315 -7.72 -15.70 -14.20
N ILE A 316 -8.61 -15.02 -13.49
CA ILE A 316 -8.29 -13.80 -12.72
C ILE A 316 -7.28 -14.11 -11.62
N ILE A 317 -7.51 -15.16 -10.82
CA ILE A 317 -6.60 -15.53 -9.73
C ILE A 317 -5.21 -15.85 -10.28
N THR A 318 -5.16 -16.60 -11.38
CA THR A 318 -3.90 -16.94 -12.05
C THR A 318 -3.18 -15.69 -12.53
N ALA A 319 -3.88 -14.79 -13.19
CA ALA A 319 -3.30 -13.56 -13.74
C ALA A 319 -2.84 -12.60 -12.64
N VAL A 320 -3.64 -12.38 -11.61
CA VAL A 320 -3.25 -11.53 -10.46
C VAL A 320 -2.00 -12.12 -9.79
N THR A 321 -1.98 -13.44 -9.53
CA THR A 321 -0.81 -14.09 -8.93
C THR A 321 0.45 -13.96 -9.80
N LEU A 322 0.31 -14.01 -11.12
CA LEU A 322 1.43 -13.83 -12.04
C LEU A 322 1.94 -12.38 -12.04
N ILE A 323 1.03 -11.42 -12.02
CA ILE A 323 1.35 -9.98 -11.94
C ILE A 323 2.04 -9.67 -10.62
N ASP A 324 1.53 -10.18 -9.49
CA ASP A 324 2.12 -9.99 -8.17
C ASP A 324 3.56 -10.52 -8.14
N ARG A 325 3.81 -11.73 -8.67
CA ARG A 325 5.17 -12.30 -8.77
C ARG A 325 6.10 -11.50 -9.68
N ALA A 326 5.59 -11.03 -10.82
CA ALA A 326 6.36 -10.20 -11.75
C ALA A 326 6.75 -8.86 -11.09
N SER A 327 5.81 -8.22 -10.41
CA SER A 327 6.03 -6.97 -9.67
C SER A 327 7.06 -7.15 -8.55
N ASP A 328 6.96 -8.24 -7.78
CA ASP A 328 7.93 -8.56 -6.72
C ASP A 328 9.34 -8.80 -7.27
N TYR A 329 9.46 -9.50 -8.40
CA TYR A 329 10.73 -9.72 -9.06
C TYR A 329 11.37 -8.41 -9.53
N LEU A 330 10.58 -7.53 -10.14
CA LEU A 330 11.04 -6.21 -10.57
C LEU A 330 11.46 -5.33 -9.39
N ARG A 331 10.67 -5.33 -8.31
CA ARG A 331 10.94 -4.56 -7.09
C ARG A 331 12.26 -4.95 -6.44
N ARG A 332 12.57 -6.26 -6.36
CA ARG A 332 13.84 -6.75 -5.81
C ARG A 332 15.07 -6.34 -6.62
N ARG A 333 14.90 -5.91 -7.87
CA ARG A 333 16.00 -5.39 -8.69
C ARG A 333 16.17 -3.87 -8.60
N LEU A 334 15.16 -3.18 -8.08
CA LEU A 334 15.16 -1.71 -7.95
C LEU A 334 15.69 -1.25 -6.59
N ILE A 335 15.54 -2.10 -5.57
CA ILE A 335 15.98 -1.90 -4.18
C ILE A 335 17.06 -2.92 -3.84
#